data_31c1f24b0f59c84185bb91d9152507ac
#
_entry.id   31c1f24b0f59c84185bb91d9152507ac
#
_cell.length_a   1.000
_cell.length_b   1.000
_cell.length_c   1.000
_cell.angle_alpha   90.00
_cell.angle_beta   90.00
_cell.angle_gamma   90.00
#
_symmetry.space_group_name_H-M   'P 1'
#
loop_
_entity.id
_entity.type
_entity.pdbx_description
1 polymer ?
#
loop_
_entity_poly.entity_id
_entity_poly.type
_entity_poly.pdbx_seq_one_letter_code
_entity_poly.pdbx_strand_id
1 'polypeptide(L)'
;ETVTTLYDNNEQPINYLLINVDKTESTVAYNKIQEFKSFFDLVGDYAKVGYAHFDGLSRDGYALKSWFRNVGEKEGTPLTDIIGIHSHFHPEDRAVMIDFLDKVVKGTASKLCRDVRIRREDGHYTWTRINVLVRSYRPQDNIIEMLCINFDITELKDTELKLIDAKERAEESDRLKSAFLANMSHEIRTPLN
;
A
#
# COMPACT_ATOMS: atom_id res chain seq x y z
N GLU A 1 8.36 28.39 -29.83
CA GLU A 1 8.84 29.60 -30.53
C GLU A 1 8.19 30.81 -29.89
N THR A 2 8.99 31.81 -29.54
CA THR A 2 8.51 33.12 -29.07
C THR A 2 9.12 34.16 -29.94
N VAL A 3 8.29 35.01 -30.54
CA VAL A 3 8.72 36.15 -31.36
C VAL A 3 8.45 37.41 -30.56
N THR A 4 9.48 38.23 -30.36
CA THR A 4 9.36 39.52 -29.70
C THR A 4 9.83 40.60 -30.67
N THR A 5 8.98 41.64 -30.89
CA THR A 5 9.34 42.77 -31.71
C THR A 5 10.13 43.79 -30.89
N LEU A 6 11.26 44.23 -31.41
CA LEU A 6 12.05 45.29 -30.82
C LEU A 6 11.71 46.61 -31.50
N TYR A 7 11.49 47.68 -30.73
CA TYR A 7 11.09 49.00 -31.18
C TYR A 7 12.20 50.01 -30.92
N ASP A 8 12.25 51.06 -31.72
CA ASP A 8 13.09 52.22 -31.47
C ASP A 8 12.45 53.22 -30.48
N ASN A 9 13.14 54.33 -30.19
CA ASN A 9 12.66 55.35 -29.27
C ASN A 9 11.40 56.10 -29.77
N ASN A 10 11.00 55.89 -31.05
CA ASN A 10 9.80 56.48 -31.68
C ASN A 10 8.70 55.40 -31.83
N GLU A 11 8.81 54.28 -31.13
CA GLU A 11 7.87 53.13 -31.19
C GLU A 11 7.77 52.49 -32.60
N GLN A 12 8.79 52.66 -33.47
CA GLN A 12 8.83 51.96 -34.75
C GLN A 12 9.55 50.61 -34.59
N PRO A 13 9.02 49.54 -35.19
CA PRO A 13 9.65 48.23 -35.12
C PRO A 13 10.98 48.24 -35.92
N ILE A 14 12.07 47.94 -35.26
CA ILE A 14 13.42 47.90 -35.85
C ILE A 14 13.94 46.47 -36.07
N ASN A 15 13.47 45.48 -35.30
CA ASN A 15 13.93 44.13 -35.46
C ASN A 15 12.96 43.13 -34.77
N TYR A 16 13.16 41.84 -35.04
CA TYR A 16 12.44 40.77 -34.43
C TYR A 16 13.44 39.82 -33.75
N LEU A 17 13.19 39.52 -32.48
CA LEU A 17 13.91 38.49 -31.73
C LEU A 17 13.12 37.20 -31.77
N LEU A 18 13.67 36.17 -32.42
CA LEU A 18 13.13 34.83 -32.41
C LEU A 18 13.87 33.98 -31.38
N ILE A 19 13.16 33.52 -30.37
CA ILE A 19 13.69 32.61 -29.35
C ILE A 19 13.11 31.19 -29.61
N ASN A 20 13.98 30.29 -30.05
CA ASN A 20 13.68 28.88 -30.15
C ASN A 20 14.22 28.17 -28.91
N VAL A 21 13.35 27.58 -28.12
CA VAL A 21 13.72 26.75 -26.99
C VAL A 21 13.55 25.29 -27.40
N ASP A 22 14.64 24.54 -27.40
CA ASP A 22 14.57 23.09 -27.59
C ASP A 22 13.96 22.46 -26.33
N LYS A 23 12.79 21.85 -26.51
CA LYS A 23 12.06 21.16 -25.45
C LYS A 23 12.13 19.63 -25.55
N THR A 24 12.97 19.11 -26.45
CA THR A 24 13.00 17.66 -26.76
C THR A 24 13.30 16.84 -25.51
N GLU A 25 14.35 17.17 -24.77
CA GLU A 25 14.71 16.45 -23.55
C GLU A 25 13.60 16.54 -22.48
N SER A 26 13.05 17.74 -22.30
CA SER A 26 11.95 17.96 -21.35
C SER A 26 10.69 17.18 -21.73
N THR A 27 10.37 17.11 -23.03
CA THR A 27 9.22 16.37 -23.53
C THR A 27 9.43 14.85 -23.37
N VAL A 28 10.61 14.36 -23.68
CA VAL A 28 10.95 12.93 -23.50
C VAL A 28 10.89 12.53 -22.02
N ALA A 29 11.44 13.37 -21.13
CA ALA A 29 11.37 13.13 -19.68
C ALA A 29 9.92 13.13 -19.18
N TYR A 30 9.12 14.11 -19.63
CA TYR A 30 7.70 14.18 -19.29
C TYR A 30 6.93 12.95 -19.75
N ASN A 31 7.12 12.52 -20.99
CA ASN A 31 6.46 11.32 -21.54
C ASN A 31 6.84 10.06 -20.75
N LYS A 32 8.11 9.89 -20.39
CA LYS A 32 8.54 8.79 -19.51
C LYS A 32 7.84 8.81 -18.16
N ILE A 33 7.72 9.97 -17.53
CA ILE A 33 7.00 10.12 -16.26
C ILE A 33 5.54 9.70 -16.41
N GLN A 34 4.87 10.09 -17.50
CA GLN A 34 3.49 9.72 -17.79
C GLN A 34 3.33 8.20 -18.04
N GLU A 35 4.26 7.60 -18.75
CA GLU A 35 4.29 6.14 -18.95
C GLU A 35 4.47 5.39 -17.61
N PHE A 36 5.39 5.82 -16.76
CA PHE A 36 5.57 5.25 -15.43
C PHE A 36 4.31 5.38 -14.58
N LYS A 37 3.68 6.56 -14.57
CA LYS A 37 2.44 6.77 -13.84
C LYS A 37 1.35 5.82 -14.32
N SER A 38 1.12 5.74 -15.63
CA SER A 38 0.12 4.84 -16.22
C SER A 38 0.42 3.36 -15.90
N PHE A 39 1.68 2.97 -15.91
CA PHE A 39 2.10 1.62 -15.52
C PHE A 39 1.78 1.34 -14.05
N PHE A 40 2.10 2.26 -13.14
CA PHE A 40 1.80 2.08 -11.71
C PHE A 40 0.30 2.08 -11.43
N ASP A 41 -0.50 2.89 -12.13
CA ASP A 41 -1.95 2.87 -12.01
C ASP A 41 -2.51 1.51 -12.46
N LEU A 42 -2.03 0.98 -13.59
CA LEU A 42 -2.40 -0.34 -14.09
C LEU A 42 -2.04 -1.46 -13.10
N VAL A 43 -0.79 -1.48 -12.60
CA VAL A 43 -0.35 -2.45 -11.60
C VAL A 43 -1.17 -2.32 -10.32
N GLY A 44 -1.44 -1.09 -9.89
CA GLY A 44 -2.27 -0.80 -8.72
C GLY A 44 -3.68 -1.35 -8.84
N ASP A 45 -4.29 -1.26 -10.01
CA ASP A 45 -5.65 -1.73 -10.25
C ASP A 45 -5.73 -3.26 -10.35
N TYR A 46 -4.83 -3.90 -11.10
CA TYR A 46 -4.84 -5.34 -11.32
C TYR A 46 -4.26 -6.14 -10.17
N ALA A 47 -3.12 -5.72 -9.63
CA ALA A 47 -2.44 -6.42 -8.54
C ALA A 47 -2.88 -5.94 -7.14
N LYS A 48 -3.81 -4.99 -7.06
CA LYS A 48 -4.29 -4.39 -5.80
C LYS A 48 -3.13 -3.84 -4.94
N VAL A 49 -2.10 -3.30 -5.61
CA VAL A 49 -0.90 -2.74 -4.99
C VAL A 49 -1.03 -1.23 -4.91
N GLY A 50 -0.85 -0.67 -3.74
CA GLY A 50 -0.81 0.77 -3.53
C GLY A 50 0.59 1.24 -3.14
N TYR A 51 0.91 2.48 -3.50
CA TYR A 51 2.18 3.13 -3.19
C TYR A 51 1.94 4.51 -2.60
N ALA A 52 2.69 4.84 -1.54
CA ALA A 52 2.77 6.19 -1.00
C ALA A 52 4.22 6.54 -0.65
N HIS A 53 4.54 7.81 -0.79
CA HIS A 53 5.81 8.40 -0.37
C HIS A 53 5.50 9.63 0.49
N PHE A 54 6.01 9.66 1.70
CA PHE A 54 5.70 10.72 2.65
C PHE A 54 6.82 10.92 3.67
N ASP A 55 6.82 12.08 4.28
CA ASP A 55 7.61 12.36 5.49
C ASP A 55 6.86 11.80 6.71
N GLY A 56 7.54 11.00 7.53
CA GLY A 56 6.96 10.39 8.72
C GLY A 56 6.63 11.36 9.85
N LEU A 57 7.21 12.56 9.86
CA LEU A 57 6.97 13.57 10.89
C LEU A 57 5.95 14.61 10.46
N SER A 58 6.16 15.29 9.34
CA SER A 58 5.20 16.25 8.80
C SER A 58 3.95 15.56 8.24
N ARG A 59 4.09 14.27 7.83
CA ARG A 59 3.08 13.47 7.14
C ARG A 59 2.72 13.99 5.73
N ASP A 60 3.49 14.94 5.23
CA ASP A 60 3.36 15.44 3.86
C ASP A 60 3.91 14.45 2.87
N GLY A 61 3.28 14.38 1.70
CA GLY A 61 3.72 13.48 0.64
C GLY A 61 2.65 13.25 -0.41
N TYR A 62 2.78 12.15 -1.11
CA TYR A 62 1.81 11.74 -2.12
C TYR A 62 1.56 10.24 -2.10
N ALA A 63 0.38 9.85 -2.56
CA ALA A 63 0.01 8.45 -2.72
C ALA A 63 -0.71 8.24 -4.05
N LEU A 64 -0.60 7.03 -4.59
CA LEU A 64 -1.37 6.61 -5.76
C LEU A 64 -2.81 6.27 -5.36
N LYS A 65 -3.73 6.36 -6.31
CA LYS A 65 -5.16 6.03 -6.13
C LYS A 65 -5.37 4.67 -5.46
N SER A 66 -4.63 3.65 -5.89
CA SER A 66 -4.69 2.31 -5.33
C SER A 66 -4.31 2.26 -3.84
N TRP A 67 -3.39 3.11 -3.39
CA TRP A 67 -3.03 3.18 -1.98
C TRP A 67 -4.19 3.65 -1.12
N PHE A 68 -4.87 4.73 -1.52
CA PHE A 68 -6.07 5.24 -0.81
C PHE A 68 -7.16 4.18 -0.73
N ARG A 69 -7.44 3.51 -1.85
CA ARG A 69 -8.43 2.42 -1.90
C ARG A 69 -8.10 1.30 -0.92
N ASN A 70 -6.83 0.87 -0.86
CA ASN A 70 -6.42 -0.23 0.02
C ASN A 70 -6.49 0.13 1.51
N VAL A 71 -6.31 1.41 1.86
CA VAL A 71 -6.48 1.88 3.25
C VAL A 71 -7.89 2.38 3.55
N GLY A 72 -8.84 2.26 2.60
CA GLY A 72 -10.25 2.61 2.81
C GLY A 72 -10.54 4.11 2.78
N GLU A 73 -9.68 4.90 2.13
CA GLU A 73 -9.79 6.34 2.04
C GLU A 73 -10.13 6.81 0.63
N LYS A 74 -10.68 8.02 0.53
CA LYS A 74 -10.95 8.67 -0.76
C LYS A 74 -9.64 9.15 -1.39
N GLU A 75 -9.52 9.01 -2.71
CA GLU A 75 -8.41 9.60 -3.47
C GLU A 75 -8.31 11.11 -3.22
N GLY A 76 -7.09 11.56 -2.91
CA GLY A 76 -6.80 12.98 -2.65
C GLY A 76 -7.05 13.43 -1.20
N THR A 77 -7.48 12.56 -0.30
CA THR A 77 -7.49 12.87 1.14
C THR A 77 -6.08 13.24 1.58
N PRO A 78 -5.87 14.37 2.29
CA PRO A 78 -4.55 14.75 2.77
C PRO A 78 -3.92 13.64 3.60
N LEU A 79 -2.67 13.29 3.33
CA LEU A 79 -1.98 12.22 4.07
C LEU A 79 -1.84 12.56 5.56
N THR A 80 -1.80 13.85 5.91
CA THR A 80 -1.83 14.35 7.28
C THR A 80 -3.06 13.89 8.08
N ASP A 81 -4.17 13.65 7.40
CA ASP A 81 -5.43 13.22 8.01
C ASP A 81 -5.51 11.68 8.15
N ILE A 82 -4.63 10.97 7.48
CA ILE A 82 -4.59 9.50 7.45
C ILE A 82 -3.44 8.97 8.30
N ILE A 83 -2.21 9.40 7.98
CA ILE A 83 -0.98 8.88 8.60
C ILE A 83 -0.87 9.37 10.04
N GLY A 84 -0.58 8.45 10.96
CA GLY A 84 -0.48 8.73 12.40
C GLY A 84 -1.82 8.79 13.14
N ILE A 85 -2.95 8.98 12.43
CA ILE A 85 -4.30 8.95 12.99
C ILE A 85 -4.86 7.52 12.93
N HIS A 86 -4.80 6.90 11.76
CA HIS A 86 -5.20 5.51 11.52
C HIS A 86 -6.59 5.16 12.10
N SER A 87 -7.56 6.09 12.01
CA SER A 87 -8.88 5.96 12.64
C SER A 87 -9.69 4.77 12.13
N HIS A 88 -9.48 4.38 10.89
CA HIS A 88 -10.12 3.24 10.23
C HIS A 88 -9.42 1.91 10.48
N PHE A 89 -8.25 1.90 11.13
CA PHE A 89 -7.57 0.66 11.49
C PHE A 89 -8.27 0.01 12.70
N HIS A 90 -8.26 -1.31 12.73
CA HIS A 90 -8.65 -2.02 13.95
C HIS A 90 -7.80 -1.55 15.15
N PRO A 91 -8.39 -1.37 16.35
CA PRO A 91 -7.70 -0.79 17.50
C PRO A 91 -6.35 -1.46 17.84
N GLU A 92 -6.28 -2.79 17.77
CA GLU A 92 -5.05 -3.54 18.02
C GLU A 92 -3.96 -3.26 16.98
N ASP A 93 -4.35 -3.10 15.71
CA ASP A 93 -3.42 -2.90 14.61
C ASP A 93 -2.90 -1.46 14.59
N ARG A 94 -3.71 -0.50 15.05
CA ARG A 94 -3.33 0.91 15.21
C ARG A 94 -2.14 1.10 16.14
N ALA A 95 -2.13 0.41 17.27
CA ALA A 95 -1.06 0.50 18.25
C ALA A 95 0.30 0.12 17.66
N VAL A 96 0.34 -0.88 16.78
CA VAL A 96 1.56 -1.34 16.10
C VAL A 96 2.12 -0.26 15.17
N MET A 97 1.25 0.47 14.45
CA MET A 97 1.67 1.54 13.54
C MET A 97 2.26 2.73 14.29
N ILE A 98 1.67 3.09 15.44
CA ILE A 98 2.15 4.19 16.29
C ILE A 98 3.51 3.81 16.91
N ASP A 99 3.63 2.60 17.46
CA ASP A 99 4.89 2.09 18.03
C ASP A 99 6.02 2.04 17.00
N PHE A 100 5.69 1.70 15.76
CA PHE A 100 6.69 1.71 14.68
C PHE A 100 7.28 3.09 14.45
N LEU A 101 6.46 4.13 14.36
CA LEU A 101 6.93 5.50 14.16
C LEU A 101 7.85 5.95 15.32
N ASP A 102 7.48 5.66 16.54
CA ASP A 102 8.30 5.88 17.73
C ASP A 102 9.68 5.20 17.64
N LYS A 103 9.71 3.96 17.17
CA LYS A 103 10.95 3.20 16.99
C LYS A 103 11.82 3.77 15.87
N VAL A 104 11.21 4.30 14.81
CA VAL A 104 11.95 4.98 13.73
C VAL A 104 12.60 6.24 14.26
N VAL A 105 11.88 7.08 14.99
CA VAL A 105 12.43 8.31 15.60
C VAL A 105 13.58 8.00 16.55
N LYS A 106 13.51 6.88 17.29
CA LYS A 106 14.58 6.40 18.18
C LYS A 106 15.72 5.70 17.43
N GLY A 107 15.65 5.56 16.10
CA GLY A 107 16.65 4.89 15.28
C GLY A 107 16.71 3.36 15.48
N THR A 108 15.70 2.75 16.09
CA THR A 108 15.65 1.30 16.39
C THR A 108 14.88 0.48 15.37
N ALA A 109 14.22 1.13 14.41
CA ALA A 109 13.53 0.46 13.30
C ALA A 109 13.67 1.26 12.00
N SER A 110 13.79 0.55 10.88
CA SER A 110 13.84 1.16 9.53
C SER A 110 12.84 0.55 8.56
N LYS A 111 12.14 -0.51 8.96
CA LYS A 111 11.14 -1.19 8.12
C LYS A 111 10.04 -1.79 8.96
N LEU A 112 8.84 -1.85 8.38
CA LEU A 112 7.68 -2.54 8.94
C LEU A 112 7.05 -3.39 7.83
N CYS A 113 6.67 -4.61 8.17
CA CYS A 113 5.77 -5.44 7.35
C CYS A 113 4.70 -6.01 8.28
N ARG A 114 3.44 -5.64 8.07
CA ARG A 114 2.31 -6.08 8.90
C ARG A 114 1.04 -6.26 8.08
N ASP A 115 0.29 -7.29 8.44
CA ASP A 115 -1.10 -7.46 8.03
C ASP A 115 -1.96 -6.71 9.05
N VAL A 116 -2.84 -5.83 8.56
CA VAL A 116 -3.70 -4.98 9.37
C VAL A 116 -5.14 -5.06 8.86
N ARG A 117 -6.09 -4.85 9.77
CA ARG A 117 -7.51 -4.81 9.47
C ARG A 117 -7.96 -3.37 9.26
N ILE A 118 -8.54 -3.10 8.09
CA ILE A 118 -9.07 -1.79 7.70
C ILE A 118 -10.59 -1.86 7.70
N ARG A 119 -11.23 -0.96 8.45
CA ARG A 119 -12.69 -0.82 8.49
C ARG A 119 -13.17 -0.09 7.24
N ARG A 120 -14.12 -0.67 6.55
CA ARG A 120 -14.80 -0.08 5.39
C ARG A 120 -16.02 0.73 5.81
N GLU A 121 -16.61 1.48 4.86
CA GLU A 121 -17.77 2.35 5.10
C GLU A 121 -18.99 1.58 5.65
N ASP A 122 -19.18 0.33 5.25
CA ASP A 122 -20.23 -0.57 5.72
C ASP A 122 -19.95 -1.23 7.09
N GLY A 123 -18.79 -0.91 7.68
CA GLY A 123 -18.38 -1.37 9.01
C GLY A 123 -17.63 -2.70 9.04
N HIS A 124 -17.58 -3.46 7.95
CA HIS A 124 -16.78 -4.68 7.92
C HIS A 124 -15.27 -4.38 7.83
N TYR A 125 -14.43 -5.37 8.15
CA TYR A 125 -12.98 -5.25 8.04
C TYR A 125 -12.47 -6.01 6.81
N THR A 126 -11.54 -5.39 6.11
CA THR A 126 -10.73 -6.03 5.07
C THR A 126 -9.27 -6.13 5.53
N TRP A 127 -8.51 -7.04 4.94
CA TRP A 127 -7.12 -7.23 5.27
C TRP A 127 -6.21 -6.50 4.29
N THR A 128 -5.31 -5.72 4.82
CA THR A 128 -4.29 -5.01 4.04
C THR A 128 -2.92 -5.30 4.61
N ARG A 129 -1.99 -5.77 3.76
CA ARG A 129 -0.57 -5.87 4.12
C ARG A 129 0.10 -4.54 3.87
N ILE A 130 0.73 -4.00 4.88
CA ILE A 130 1.45 -2.72 4.84
C ILE A 130 2.95 -2.99 4.98
N ASN A 131 3.73 -2.52 4.00
CA ASN A 131 5.18 -2.51 4.04
C ASN A 131 5.64 -1.06 4.05
N VAL A 132 6.33 -0.65 5.10
CA VAL A 132 6.94 0.68 5.22
C VAL A 132 8.44 0.50 5.25
N LEU A 133 9.15 1.32 4.48
CA LEU A 133 10.59 1.43 4.47
C LEU A 133 10.99 2.88 4.77
N VAL A 134 11.84 3.09 5.76
CA VAL A 134 12.52 4.36 5.98
C VAL A 134 13.67 4.46 4.99
N ARG A 135 13.57 5.41 4.05
CA ARG A 135 14.58 5.65 3.03
C ARG A 135 15.71 6.50 3.55
N SER A 136 15.39 7.55 4.30
CA SER A 136 16.37 8.43 4.95
C SER A 136 15.79 9.01 6.23
N TYR A 137 16.68 9.27 7.19
CA TYR A 137 16.37 10.03 8.39
C TYR A 137 17.38 11.15 8.54
N ARG A 138 16.90 12.38 8.53
CA ARG A 138 17.70 13.60 8.66
C ARG A 138 17.24 14.37 9.91
N PRO A 139 17.81 14.09 11.08
CA PRO A 139 17.41 14.71 12.35
C PRO A 139 17.52 16.23 12.34
N GLN A 140 18.56 16.76 11.67
CA GLN A 140 18.82 18.21 11.57
C GLN A 140 17.72 18.95 10.82
N ASP A 141 17.08 18.30 9.86
CA ASP A 141 16.00 18.87 9.04
C ASP A 141 14.61 18.46 9.56
N ASN A 142 14.56 17.60 10.58
CA ASN A 142 13.36 16.99 11.11
C ASN A 142 12.54 16.26 10.02
N ILE A 143 13.24 15.48 9.16
CA ILE A 143 12.64 14.75 8.02
C ILE A 143 12.91 13.27 8.18
N ILE A 144 11.85 12.47 8.04
CA ILE A 144 11.89 11.00 7.92
C ILE A 144 11.22 10.59 6.60
N GLU A 145 12.02 10.37 5.57
CA GLU A 145 11.51 9.96 4.27
C GLU A 145 11.09 8.48 4.30
N MET A 146 9.80 8.22 4.07
CA MET A 146 9.20 6.89 4.10
C MET A 146 8.57 6.52 2.78
N LEU A 147 8.73 5.25 2.40
CA LEU A 147 8.00 4.61 1.33
C LEU A 147 7.05 3.59 1.92
N CYS A 148 5.80 3.61 1.48
CA CYS A 148 4.79 2.63 1.88
C CYS A 148 4.26 1.91 0.65
N ILE A 149 4.31 0.58 0.67
CA ILE A 149 3.61 -0.26 -0.30
C ILE A 149 2.56 -1.06 0.48
N ASN A 150 1.32 -1.00 0.03
CA ASN A 150 0.24 -1.77 0.62
C ASN A 150 -0.43 -2.69 -0.41
N PHE A 151 -1.00 -3.79 0.09
CA PHE A 151 -1.66 -4.82 -0.71
C PHE A 151 -2.98 -5.18 -0.06
N ASP A 152 -4.06 -5.21 -0.82
CA ASP A 152 -5.28 -5.86 -0.37
C ASP A 152 -5.07 -7.39 -0.41
N ILE A 153 -5.07 -8.00 0.77
CA ILE A 153 -4.88 -9.45 0.96
C ILE A 153 -6.12 -10.14 1.48
N THR A 154 -7.29 -9.51 1.36
CA THR A 154 -8.57 -10.04 1.89
C THR A 154 -8.88 -11.39 1.28
N GLU A 155 -8.81 -11.52 -0.04
CA GLU A 155 -9.06 -12.77 -0.75
C GLU A 155 -8.06 -13.88 -0.36
N LEU A 156 -6.80 -13.50 -0.12
CA LEU A 156 -5.77 -14.43 0.37
C LEU A 156 -6.13 -14.95 1.76
N LYS A 157 -6.52 -14.06 2.68
CA LYS A 157 -6.93 -14.42 4.05
C LYS A 157 -8.19 -15.28 4.07
N ASP A 158 -9.17 -14.96 3.24
CA ASP A 158 -10.39 -15.76 3.11
C ASP A 158 -10.10 -17.17 2.59
N THR A 159 -9.18 -17.28 1.63
CA THR A 159 -8.76 -18.57 1.09
C THR A 159 -7.98 -19.40 2.13
N GLU A 160 -7.09 -18.75 2.88
CA GLU A 160 -6.34 -19.36 3.98
C GLU A 160 -7.30 -19.94 5.03
N LEU A 161 -8.31 -19.18 5.45
CA LEU A 161 -9.31 -19.64 6.43
C LEU A 161 -10.13 -20.81 5.90
N LYS A 162 -10.58 -20.77 4.63
CA LYS A 162 -11.30 -21.90 4.01
C LYS A 162 -10.45 -23.17 3.95
N LEU A 163 -9.17 -23.02 3.67
CA LEU A 163 -8.25 -24.16 3.62
C LEU A 163 -8.03 -24.78 5.01
N ILE A 164 -7.88 -23.94 6.04
CA ILE A 164 -7.78 -24.42 7.44
C ILE A 164 -9.03 -25.20 7.84
N ASP A 165 -10.23 -24.64 7.60
CA ASP A 165 -11.50 -25.30 7.91
C ASP A 165 -11.67 -26.62 7.16
N ALA A 166 -11.32 -26.67 5.88
CA ALA A 166 -11.37 -27.91 5.08
C ALA A 166 -10.39 -28.96 5.61
N LYS A 167 -9.18 -28.54 6.02
CA LYS A 167 -8.20 -29.44 6.63
C LYS A 167 -8.70 -30.02 7.95
N GLU A 168 -9.21 -29.19 8.85
CA GLU A 168 -9.73 -29.61 10.14
C GLU A 168 -10.88 -30.63 9.98
N ARG A 169 -11.80 -30.38 9.05
CA ARG A 169 -12.88 -31.33 8.73
C ARG A 169 -12.36 -32.66 8.17
N ALA A 170 -11.33 -32.63 7.32
CA ALA A 170 -10.72 -33.84 6.79
C ALA A 170 -10.05 -34.66 7.90
N GLU A 171 -9.27 -34.03 8.76
CA GLU A 171 -8.60 -34.66 9.91
C GLU A 171 -9.62 -35.29 10.89
N GLU A 172 -10.71 -34.59 11.20
CA GLU A 172 -11.78 -35.11 12.04
C GLU A 172 -12.48 -36.31 11.41
N SER A 173 -12.78 -36.26 10.11
CA SER A 173 -13.36 -37.40 9.36
C SER A 173 -12.45 -38.62 9.40
N ASP A 174 -11.16 -38.42 9.21
CA ASP A 174 -10.20 -39.54 9.25
C ASP A 174 -10.02 -40.11 10.67
N ARG A 175 -10.09 -39.26 11.69
CA ARG A 175 -10.11 -39.67 13.10
C ARG A 175 -11.36 -40.53 13.41
N LEU A 176 -12.52 -40.09 12.97
CA LEU A 176 -13.79 -40.83 13.16
C LEU A 176 -13.79 -42.15 12.42
N LYS A 177 -13.30 -42.21 11.16
CA LYS A 177 -13.16 -43.46 10.40
C LYS A 177 -12.23 -44.46 11.11
N SER A 178 -11.10 -43.97 11.61
CA SER A 178 -10.13 -44.83 12.32
C SER A 178 -10.70 -45.38 13.62
N ALA A 179 -11.41 -44.55 14.39
CA ALA A 179 -12.08 -44.99 15.61
C ALA A 179 -13.20 -46.01 15.31
N PHE A 180 -13.97 -45.79 14.26
CA PHE A 180 -15.02 -46.70 13.80
C PHE A 180 -14.43 -48.07 13.43
N LEU A 181 -13.38 -48.09 12.60
CA LEU A 181 -12.71 -49.34 12.19
C LEU A 181 -12.10 -50.08 13.39
N ALA A 182 -11.53 -49.39 14.36
CA ALA A 182 -11.00 -49.98 15.57
C ALA A 182 -12.11 -50.67 16.41
N ASN A 183 -13.24 -49.97 16.60
CA ASN A 183 -14.39 -50.51 17.34
C ASN A 183 -15.02 -51.71 16.62
N MET A 184 -15.23 -51.62 15.31
CA MET A 184 -15.73 -52.73 14.48
C MET A 184 -14.83 -53.95 14.54
N SER A 185 -13.51 -53.75 14.46
CA SER A 185 -12.53 -54.84 14.58
C SER A 185 -12.61 -55.56 15.96
N HIS A 186 -12.88 -54.79 17.02
CA HIS A 186 -13.06 -55.33 18.37
C HIS A 186 -14.36 -56.12 18.52
N GLU A 187 -15.47 -55.59 17.96
CA GLU A 187 -16.78 -56.24 18.02
C GLU A 187 -16.85 -57.53 17.16
N ILE A 188 -16.12 -57.58 16.05
CA ILE A 188 -16.05 -58.78 15.20
C ILE A 188 -15.16 -59.87 15.84
N ARG A 189 -14.11 -59.48 16.55
CA ARG A 189 -13.19 -60.45 17.20
C ARG A 189 -13.81 -61.15 18.42
N THR A 190 -14.69 -60.48 19.17
CA THR A 190 -15.28 -60.97 20.41
C THR A 190 -16.18 -62.21 20.22
N PRO A 191 -17.04 -62.35 19.20
CA PRO A 191 -17.85 -63.56 19.00
C PRO A 191 -17.15 -64.71 18.28
N LEU A 192 -15.89 -64.55 17.82
CA LEU A 192 -15.11 -65.57 17.11
C LEU A 192 -14.16 -66.35 18.04
N ASN A 193 -14.13 -66.07 19.36
CA ASN A 193 -13.47 -66.81 20.39
C ASN A 193 -14.53 -67.47 21.32
#